data_81410c214db5671463023653a17ac125
#
_entry.id   81410c214db5671463023653a17ac125
#
_cell.length_a   1.000
_cell.length_b   1.000
_cell.length_c   1.000
_cell.angle_alpha   90.00
_cell.angle_beta   90.00
_cell.angle_gamma   90.00
#
_symmetry.space_group_name_H-M   'P 1'
#
loop_
_entity.id
_entity.type
_entity.pdbx_description
1 polymer ?
#
loop_
_entity_poly.entity_id
_entity_poly.type
_entity_poly.pdbx_seq_one_letter_code
_entity_poly.pdbx_strand_id
1 'polypeptide(L)'
;MNTRTPKYMLIKNEFVQKIESGYYRPGDLIPSDNELMRTLNVSKSTITQALKCLEAEGYIIRQQGKGTFVADRSKDKINLSIYLCPMEDNEKHFWISLIEQFNLTSSGFFVTPTFLTNDKAPLRDSLLQSFTSGNAPDILSLDGPDVPYWAYMNSLLPFDGYMDSSFLSSFLSPIVTQGTYQGKLYHLGYTCLLYTSPSPRD
;
A
#
# COMPACT_ATOMS: atom_id res chain seq x y z
N MET A 1 -34.74 6.69 10.00
CA MET A 1 -35.01 5.58 9.07
C MET A 1 -33.88 4.56 9.21
N ASN A 2 -34.19 3.40 9.76
CA ASN A 2 -33.20 2.35 10.00
C ASN A 2 -33.00 1.58 8.67
N THR A 3 -32.06 2.01 7.84
CA THR A 3 -31.76 1.37 6.56
C THR A 3 -30.94 0.11 6.83
N ARG A 4 -31.65 -1.02 6.99
CA ARG A 4 -31.05 -2.34 7.16
C ARG A 4 -30.29 -2.68 5.89
N THR A 5 -28.95 -2.77 5.98
CA THR A 5 -28.10 -3.13 4.84
C THR A 5 -28.61 -4.43 4.19
N PRO A 6 -28.84 -4.46 2.86
CA PRO A 6 -29.33 -5.63 2.16
C PRO A 6 -28.40 -6.85 2.37
N LYS A 7 -28.97 -8.05 2.51
CA LYS A 7 -28.20 -9.27 2.74
C LYS A 7 -27.14 -9.55 1.69
N TYR A 8 -27.43 -9.27 0.43
CA TYR A 8 -26.44 -9.46 -0.65
C TYR A 8 -25.21 -8.56 -0.50
N MET A 9 -25.38 -7.35 0.04
CA MET A 9 -24.27 -6.42 0.32
C MET A 9 -23.38 -6.93 1.48
N LEU A 10 -23.99 -7.51 2.51
CA LEU A 10 -23.23 -8.11 3.61
C LEU A 10 -22.37 -9.28 3.11
N ILE A 11 -22.96 -10.14 2.28
CA ILE A 11 -22.24 -11.26 1.66
C ILE A 11 -21.13 -10.75 0.74
N LYS A 12 -21.44 -9.77 -0.10
CA LYS A 12 -20.42 -9.14 -0.97
C LYS A 12 -19.23 -8.63 -0.15
N ASN A 13 -19.51 -7.84 0.90
CA ASN A 13 -18.46 -7.26 1.74
C ASN A 13 -17.65 -8.33 2.48
N GLU A 14 -18.27 -9.42 2.93
CA GLU A 14 -17.56 -10.55 3.53
C GLU A 14 -16.58 -11.20 2.53
N PHE A 15 -17.01 -11.40 1.28
CA PHE A 15 -16.10 -11.91 0.23
C PHE A 15 -14.98 -10.95 -0.09
N VAL A 16 -15.26 -9.64 -0.18
CA VAL A 16 -14.23 -8.62 -0.38
C VAL A 16 -13.19 -8.71 0.72
N GLN A 17 -13.59 -8.74 1.99
CA GLN A 17 -12.66 -8.89 3.11
C GLN A 17 -11.83 -10.17 3.04
N LYS A 18 -12.44 -11.31 2.68
CA LYS A 18 -11.73 -12.59 2.54
C LYS A 18 -10.71 -12.58 1.40
N ILE A 19 -11.02 -11.89 0.30
CA ILE A 19 -10.10 -11.73 -0.83
C ILE A 19 -8.98 -10.75 -0.46
N GLU A 20 -9.31 -9.61 0.11
CA GLU A 20 -8.35 -8.58 0.51
C GLU A 20 -7.42 -9.04 1.65
N SER A 21 -7.91 -9.88 2.56
CA SER A 21 -7.07 -10.48 3.62
C SER A 21 -6.19 -11.64 3.14
N GLY A 22 -6.31 -12.04 1.85
CA GLY A 22 -5.56 -13.16 1.28
C GLY A 22 -6.09 -14.55 1.70
N TYR A 23 -7.25 -14.64 2.34
CA TYR A 23 -7.91 -15.93 2.63
C TYR A 23 -8.26 -16.65 1.32
N TYR A 24 -8.78 -15.92 0.32
CA TYR A 24 -8.89 -16.36 -1.05
C TYR A 24 -7.82 -15.67 -1.88
N ARG A 25 -6.99 -16.43 -2.57
CA ARG A 25 -5.92 -15.93 -3.45
C ARG A 25 -6.41 -15.79 -4.88
N PRO A 26 -5.78 -14.95 -5.71
CA PRO A 26 -6.04 -14.92 -7.15
C PRO A 26 -5.98 -16.31 -7.76
N GLY A 27 -7.01 -16.68 -8.52
CA GLY A 27 -7.16 -18.00 -9.12
C GLY A 27 -7.84 -19.05 -8.25
N ASP A 28 -8.09 -18.80 -6.98
CA ASP A 28 -8.81 -19.75 -6.11
C ASP A 28 -10.26 -19.89 -6.55
N LEU A 29 -10.76 -21.13 -6.48
CA LEU A 29 -12.16 -21.46 -6.72
C LEU A 29 -12.97 -21.07 -5.48
N ILE A 30 -13.99 -20.23 -5.65
CA ILE A 30 -14.95 -19.96 -4.57
C ILE A 30 -16.10 -21.00 -4.58
N PRO A 31 -16.73 -21.24 -3.42
CA PRO A 31 -17.81 -22.22 -3.35
C PRO A 31 -18.94 -21.90 -4.34
N SER A 32 -19.57 -22.95 -4.86
CA SER A 32 -20.68 -22.84 -5.81
C SER A 32 -21.88 -22.10 -5.23
N ASP A 33 -22.73 -21.52 -6.09
CA ASP A 33 -23.97 -20.84 -5.70
C ASP A 33 -24.81 -21.72 -4.73
N ASN A 34 -24.88 -23.04 -4.99
CA ASN A 34 -25.64 -23.98 -4.16
C ASN A 34 -25.01 -24.21 -2.77
N GLU A 35 -23.68 -24.29 -2.71
CA GLU A 35 -22.95 -24.40 -1.45
C GLU A 35 -23.12 -23.12 -0.62
N LEU A 36 -22.97 -21.97 -1.25
CA LEU A 36 -23.14 -20.67 -0.59
C LEU A 36 -24.57 -20.48 -0.05
N MET A 37 -25.58 -20.91 -0.82
CA MET A 37 -26.97 -20.88 -0.35
C MET A 37 -27.18 -21.71 0.93
N ARG A 38 -26.58 -22.91 0.98
CA ARG A 38 -26.70 -23.81 2.15
C ARG A 38 -25.93 -23.26 3.34
N THR A 39 -24.68 -22.83 3.13
CA THR A 39 -23.78 -22.36 4.20
C THR A 39 -24.27 -21.05 4.81
N LEU A 40 -24.73 -20.11 3.98
CA LEU A 40 -25.17 -18.78 4.44
C LEU A 40 -26.67 -18.69 4.72
N ASN A 41 -27.40 -19.75 4.46
CA ASN A 41 -28.87 -19.84 4.66
C ASN A 41 -29.62 -18.65 4.03
N VAL A 42 -29.35 -18.42 2.73
CA VAL A 42 -29.97 -17.35 1.95
C VAL A 42 -30.52 -17.85 0.62
N SER A 43 -31.39 -17.04 -0.01
CA SER A 43 -32.00 -17.38 -1.30
C SER A 43 -31.00 -17.34 -2.44
N LYS A 44 -31.27 -18.10 -3.51
CA LYS A 44 -30.48 -18.10 -4.74
C LYS A 44 -30.34 -16.69 -5.33
N SER A 45 -31.40 -15.91 -5.32
CA SER A 45 -31.38 -14.52 -5.84
C SER A 45 -30.40 -13.64 -5.08
N THR A 46 -30.31 -13.81 -3.74
CA THR A 46 -29.37 -13.06 -2.89
C THR A 46 -27.92 -13.40 -3.23
N ILE A 47 -27.60 -14.69 -3.40
CA ILE A 47 -26.25 -15.13 -3.80
C ILE A 47 -25.91 -14.62 -5.19
N THR A 48 -26.83 -14.84 -6.15
CA THR A 48 -26.62 -14.39 -7.54
C THR A 48 -26.35 -12.88 -7.61
N GLN A 49 -27.06 -12.08 -6.80
CA GLN A 49 -26.86 -10.64 -6.78
C GLN A 49 -25.53 -10.24 -6.13
N ALA A 50 -25.14 -10.88 -5.02
CA ALA A 50 -23.85 -10.66 -4.39
C ALA A 50 -22.69 -10.96 -5.34
N LEU A 51 -22.75 -12.14 -6.00
CA LEU A 51 -21.70 -12.55 -6.94
C LEU A 51 -21.69 -11.67 -8.22
N LYS A 52 -22.82 -11.18 -8.70
CA LYS A 52 -22.86 -10.21 -9.80
C LYS A 52 -22.17 -8.90 -9.42
N CYS A 53 -22.37 -8.41 -8.20
CA CYS A 53 -21.67 -7.22 -7.71
C CYS A 53 -20.16 -7.46 -7.63
N LEU A 54 -19.72 -8.61 -7.09
CA LEU A 54 -18.29 -8.98 -7.02
C LEU A 54 -17.65 -9.09 -8.41
N GLU A 55 -18.37 -9.65 -9.38
CA GLU A 55 -17.93 -9.76 -10.77
C GLU A 55 -17.85 -8.38 -11.44
N ALA A 56 -18.86 -7.53 -11.26
CA ALA A 56 -18.88 -6.15 -11.80
C ALA A 56 -17.77 -5.28 -11.20
N GLU A 57 -17.40 -5.51 -9.93
CA GLU A 57 -16.30 -4.83 -9.24
C GLU A 57 -14.93 -5.51 -9.49
N GLY A 58 -14.87 -6.55 -10.33
CA GLY A 58 -13.65 -7.22 -10.75
C GLY A 58 -12.99 -8.10 -9.67
N TYR A 59 -13.70 -8.48 -8.60
CA TYR A 59 -13.17 -9.39 -7.56
C TYR A 59 -13.17 -10.85 -7.96
N ILE A 60 -14.11 -11.23 -8.85
CA ILE A 60 -14.27 -12.62 -9.29
C ILE A 60 -14.49 -12.69 -10.80
N ILE A 61 -14.20 -13.86 -11.37
CA ILE A 61 -14.46 -14.19 -12.77
C ILE A 61 -15.28 -15.48 -12.82
N ARG A 62 -16.40 -15.47 -13.54
CA ARG A 62 -17.20 -16.65 -13.79
C ARG A 62 -16.74 -17.33 -15.09
N GLN A 63 -16.37 -18.59 -14.98
CA GLN A 63 -16.04 -19.44 -16.15
C GLN A 63 -17.12 -20.48 -16.35
N GLN A 64 -17.80 -20.41 -17.48
CA GLN A 64 -18.89 -21.32 -17.79
C GLN A 64 -18.43 -22.79 -17.73
N GLY A 65 -19.13 -23.61 -16.94
CA GLY A 65 -18.81 -25.03 -16.75
C GLY A 65 -17.61 -25.33 -15.84
N LYS A 66 -16.86 -24.31 -15.39
CA LYS A 66 -15.68 -24.50 -14.53
C LYS A 66 -15.86 -23.95 -13.12
N GLY A 67 -16.69 -22.94 -12.96
CA GLY A 67 -16.95 -22.33 -11.65
C GLY A 67 -16.68 -20.84 -11.59
N THR A 68 -16.60 -20.31 -10.37
CA THR A 68 -16.30 -18.93 -10.09
C THR A 68 -14.95 -18.84 -9.39
N PHE A 69 -14.05 -18.02 -9.93
CA PHE A 69 -12.68 -17.90 -9.47
C PHE A 69 -12.41 -16.47 -8.99
N VAL A 70 -11.51 -16.32 -8.04
CA VAL A 70 -11.00 -15.01 -7.63
C VAL A 70 -10.19 -14.41 -8.80
N ALA A 71 -10.53 -13.19 -9.17
CA ALA A 71 -9.87 -12.48 -10.25
C ALA A 71 -8.42 -12.11 -9.88
N ASP A 72 -7.52 -12.23 -10.83
CA ASP A 72 -6.18 -11.69 -10.73
C ASP A 72 -6.21 -10.19 -11.07
N ARG A 73 -6.32 -9.37 -10.03
CA ARG A 73 -6.36 -7.89 -10.16
C ARG A 73 -4.96 -7.26 -10.24
N SER A 74 -3.93 -8.06 -10.19
CA SER A 74 -2.55 -7.55 -10.25
C SER A 74 -2.22 -6.90 -11.60
N LYS A 75 -2.86 -7.35 -12.67
CA LYS A 75 -2.65 -6.84 -14.03
C LYS A 75 -3.27 -5.47 -14.29
N ASP A 76 -4.28 -5.09 -13.51
CA ASP A 76 -4.97 -3.81 -13.65
C ASP A 76 -4.43 -2.75 -12.68
N LYS A 77 -3.50 -3.14 -11.79
CA LYS A 77 -2.88 -2.25 -10.82
C LYS A 77 -1.78 -1.41 -11.46
N ILE A 78 -1.72 -0.14 -11.07
CA ILE A 78 -0.58 0.72 -11.37
C ILE A 78 0.62 0.23 -10.54
N ASN A 79 1.70 -0.15 -11.23
CA ASN A 79 2.93 -0.55 -10.57
C ASN A 79 3.68 0.69 -10.08
N LEU A 80 3.99 0.72 -8.79
CA LEU A 80 4.81 1.74 -8.15
C LEU A 80 6.10 1.10 -7.67
N SER A 81 7.21 1.71 -7.99
CA SER A 81 8.53 1.33 -7.48
C SER A 81 8.86 2.11 -6.22
N ILE A 82 9.33 1.41 -5.18
CA ILE A 82 9.82 2.06 -3.96
C ILE A 82 11.26 1.65 -3.69
N TYR A 83 12.12 2.64 -3.48
CA TYR A 83 13.50 2.43 -3.03
C TYR A 83 13.60 2.65 -1.54
N LEU A 84 14.10 1.64 -0.82
CA LEU A 84 14.20 1.60 0.63
C LEU A 84 15.65 1.36 1.05
N CYS A 85 16.10 2.07 2.08
CA CYS A 85 17.44 1.97 2.65
C CYS A 85 17.34 1.53 4.11
N PRO A 86 16.96 0.27 4.40
CA PRO A 86 16.85 -0.21 5.77
C PRO A 86 18.22 -0.25 6.44
N MET A 87 18.29 0.16 7.71
CA MET A 87 19.52 0.13 8.50
C MET A 87 19.82 -1.27 9.05
N GLU A 88 18.77 -2.06 9.30
CA GLU A 88 18.85 -3.38 9.91
C GLU A 88 17.95 -4.39 9.19
N ASP A 89 18.25 -5.68 9.35
CA ASP A 89 17.45 -6.77 8.77
C ASP A 89 16.01 -6.79 9.29
N ASN A 90 15.78 -6.39 10.54
CA ASN A 90 14.44 -6.30 11.12
C ASN A 90 13.57 -5.28 10.37
N GLU A 91 14.16 -4.13 10.03
CA GLU A 91 13.49 -3.07 9.28
C GLU A 91 13.16 -3.54 7.87
N LYS A 92 14.08 -4.27 7.23
CA LYS A 92 13.83 -4.87 5.93
C LYS A 92 12.66 -5.85 5.96
N HIS A 93 12.60 -6.74 6.97
CA HIS A 93 11.47 -7.67 7.14
C HIS A 93 10.15 -6.94 7.40
N PHE A 94 10.19 -5.87 8.19
CA PHE A 94 9.01 -5.02 8.42
C PHE A 94 8.48 -4.44 7.11
N TRP A 95 9.35 -3.85 6.28
CA TRP A 95 8.95 -3.28 4.99
C TRP A 95 8.41 -4.33 4.03
N ILE A 96 9.02 -5.53 3.97
CA ILE A 96 8.52 -6.64 3.15
C ILE A 96 7.09 -6.97 3.56
N SER A 97 6.86 -7.23 4.86
CA SER A 97 5.53 -7.57 5.37
C SER A 97 4.48 -6.49 5.12
N LEU A 98 4.86 -5.21 5.30
CA LEU A 98 3.97 -4.08 5.08
C LEU A 98 3.57 -3.94 3.61
N ILE A 99 4.53 -4.07 2.70
CA ILE A 99 4.29 -3.98 1.25
C ILE A 99 3.47 -5.17 0.76
N GLU A 100 3.75 -6.37 1.25
CA GLU A 100 2.93 -7.56 0.94
C GLU A 100 1.47 -7.36 1.37
N GLN A 101 1.25 -6.87 2.60
CA GLN A 101 -0.09 -6.57 3.10
C GLN A 101 -0.77 -5.48 2.26
N PHE A 102 -0.06 -4.41 1.91
CA PHE A 102 -0.57 -3.36 1.03
C PHE A 102 -0.97 -3.92 -0.33
N ASN A 103 -0.11 -4.72 -0.97
CA ASN A 103 -0.35 -5.30 -2.28
C ASN A 103 -1.53 -6.27 -2.30
N LEU A 104 -1.79 -6.95 -1.18
CA LEU A 104 -2.98 -7.81 -1.01
C LEU A 104 -4.27 -6.99 -0.90
N THR A 105 -4.23 -5.88 -0.16
CA THR A 105 -5.44 -5.09 0.16
C THR A 105 -5.72 -3.99 -0.86
N SER A 106 -4.69 -3.43 -1.50
CA SER A 106 -4.84 -2.35 -2.49
C SER A 106 -5.52 -2.84 -3.77
N SER A 107 -6.55 -2.12 -4.21
CA SER A 107 -7.27 -2.43 -5.46
C SER A 107 -6.69 -1.72 -6.69
N GLY A 108 -5.96 -0.62 -6.52
CA GLY A 108 -5.50 0.23 -7.64
C GLY A 108 -3.99 0.24 -7.84
N PHE A 109 -3.21 -0.18 -6.85
CA PHE A 109 -1.75 -0.08 -6.89
C PHE A 109 -1.08 -1.39 -6.51
N PHE A 110 0.11 -1.60 -7.06
CA PHE A 110 1.02 -2.67 -6.68
C PHE A 110 2.41 -2.07 -6.45
N VAL A 111 2.98 -2.26 -5.27
CA VAL A 111 4.28 -1.69 -4.89
C VAL A 111 5.36 -2.75 -5.01
N THR A 112 6.43 -2.41 -5.74
CA THR A 112 7.62 -3.26 -5.88
C THR A 112 8.79 -2.62 -5.13
N PRO A 113 9.30 -3.23 -4.05
CA PRO A 113 10.43 -2.69 -3.31
C PRO A 113 11.77 -3.03 -3.95
N THR A 114 12.69 -2.08 -3.91
CA THR A 114 14.13 -2.28 -4.14
C THR A 114 14.86 -1.84 -2.88
N PHE A 115 15.62 -2.76 -2.27
CA PHE A 115 16.42 -2.46 -1.09
C PHE A 115 17.82 -2.05 -1.51
N LEU A 116 18.20 -0.84 -1.14
CA LEU A 116 19.50 -0.27 -1.42
C LEU A 116 20.42 -0.43 -0.20
N THR A 117 21.72 -0.36 -0.44
CA THR A 117 22.72 -0.36 0.64
C THR A 117 22.70 0.99 1.36
N ASN A 118 22.98 0.97 2.66
CA ASN A 118 22.96 2.19 3.49
C ASN A 118 24.25 3.00 3.42
N ASP A 119 25.19 2.64 2.55
CA ASP A 119 26.41 3.40 2.32
C ASP A 119 26.09 4.69 1.58
N LYS A 120 26.28 5.83 2.23
CA LYS A 120 25.82 7.16 1.75
C LYS A 120 26.35 7.53 0.37
N ALA A 121 27.62 7.26 0.05
CA ALA A 121 28.17 7.64 -1.24
C ALA A 121 27.67 6.78 -2.40
N PRO A 122 27.70 5.43 -2.33
CA PRO A 122 27.13 4.56 -3.35
C PRO A 122 25.62 4.77 -3.53
N LEU A 123 24.90 5.05 -2.45
CA LEU A 123 23.47 5.33 -2.49
C LEU A 123 23.18 6.58 -3.32
N ARG A 124 23.87 7.69 -3.04
CA ARG A 124 23.69 8.96 -3.74
C ARG A 124 23.99 8.82 -5.23
N ASP A 125 25.08 8.15 -5.59
CA ASP A 125 25.49 7.92 -6.98
C ASP A 125 24.46 7.04 -7.71
N SER A 126 23.96 5.99 -7.07
CA SER A 126 22.91 5.11 -7.61
C SER A 126 21.62 5.88 -7.86
N LEU A 127 21.23 6.75 -6.94
CA LEU A 127 20.04 7.58 -7.10
C LEU A 127 20.22 8.60 -8.22
N LEU A 128 21.35 9.31 -8.29
CA LEU A 128 21.64 10.24 -9.37
C LEU A 128 21.61 9.53 -10.73
N GLN A 129 22.17 8.34 -10.81
CA GLN A 129 22.12 7.53 -12.02
C GLN A 129 20.69 7.14 -12.40
N SER A 130 19.86 6.75 -11.43
CA SER A 130 18.47 6.39 -11.69
C SER A 130 17.65 7.58 -12.20
N PHE A 131 17.82 8.75 -11.61
CA PHE A 131 17.15 9.98 -12.05
C PHE A 131 17.60 10.40 -13.45
N THR A 132 18.89 10.34 -13.75
CA THR A 132 19.43 10.75 -15.06
C THR A 132 19.11 9.76 -16.18
N SER A 133 18.95 8.49 -15.86
CA SER A 133 18.58 7.43 -16.83
C SER A 133 17.07 7.30 -17.07
N GLY A 134 16.24 8.08 -16.37
CA GLY A 134 14.80 7.99 -16.47
C GLY A 134 14.17 6.78 -15.73
N ASN A 135 14.95 6.12 -14.88
CA ASN A 135 14.54 4.97 -14.06
C ASN A 135 14.38 5.34 -12.58
N ALA A 136 13.97 6.59 -12.32
CA ALA A 136 13.73 7.06 -10.96
C ALA A 136 12.59 6.25 -10.31
N PRO A 137 12.70 5.93 -9.00
CA PRO A 137 11.60 5.31 -8.28
C PRO A 137 10.43 6.29 -8.12
N ASP A 138 9.22 5.75 -8.00
CA ASP A 138 8.03 6.55 -7.70
C ASP A 138 8.04 7.02 -6.23
N ILE A 139 8.60 6.21 -5.34
CA ILE A 139 8.72 6.50 -3.91
C ILE A 139 10.15 6.22 -3.46
N LEU A 140 10.70 7.11 -2.65
CA LEU A 140 12.06 7.01 -2.16
C LEU A 140 12.12 7.22 -0.65
N SER A 141 12.78 6.29 0.07
CA SER A 141 13.16 6.47 1.46
C SER A 141 14.42 7.33 1.51
N LEU A 142 14.36 8.44 2.26
CA LEU A 142 15.46 9.40 2.43
C LEU A 142 15.66 9.73 3.91
N ASP A 143 16.89 10.02 4.28
CA ASP A 143 17.17 10.68 5.54
C ASP A 143 16.73 12.15 5.49
N GLY A 144 16.12 12.65 6.56
CA GLY A 144 15.63 14.03 6.64
C GLY A 144 16.67 15.08 6.25
N PRO A 145 17.96 14.99 6.68
CA PRO A 145 19.02 15.93 6.28
C PRO A 145 19.30 15.99 4.77
N ASP A 146 18.97 14.95 4.00
CA ASP A 146 19.19 14.92 2.55
C ASP A 146 18.05 15.56 1.75
N VAL A 147 16.89 15.77 2.38
CA VAL A 147 15.69 16.35 1.74
C VAL A 147 15.98 17.71 1.04
N PRO A 148 16.67 18.68 1.67
CA PRO A 148 16.95 19.96 1.02
C PRO A 148 17.74 19.82 -0.29
N TYR A 149 18.69 18.89 -0.34
CA TYR A 149 19.49 18.64 -1.55
C TYR A 149 18.62 18.12 -2.69
N TRP A 150 17.83 17.07 -2.45
CA TRP A 150 17.00 16.46 -3.47
C TRP A 150 15.83 17.35 -3.90
N ALA A 151 15.28 18.13 -2.99
CA ALA A 151 14.25 19.14 -3.29
C ALA A 151 14.81 20.27 -4.16
N TYR A 152 16.03 20.76 -3.84
CA TYR A 152 16.73 21.77 -4.63
C TYR A 152 17.02 21.28 -6.06
N MET A 153 17.37 20.00 -6.22
CA MET A 153 17.61 19.37 -7.53
C MET A 153 16.31 19.08 -8.31
N ASN A 154 15.14 19.46 -7.81
CA ASN A 154 13.82 19.15 -8.37
C ASN A 154 13.60 17.65 -8.59
N SER A 155 14.21 16.80 -7.79
CA SER A 155 14.08 15.33 -7.85
C SER A 155 12.93 14.80 -6.99
N LEU A 156 12.31 15.65 -6.18
CA LEU A 156 11.19 15.32 -5.31
C LEU A 156 9.96 16.17 -5.68
N LEU A 157 8.79 15.56 -5.59
CA LEU A 157 7.52 16.28 -5.68
C LEU A 157 7.07 16.70 -4.28
N PRO A 158 6.59 17.96 -4.09
CA PRO A 158 6.05 18.38 -2.82
C PRO A 158 4.70 17.72 -2.56
N PHE A 159 4.42 17.41 -1.30
CA PHE A 159 3.14 16.83 -0.85
C PHE A 159 2.01 17.86 -0.68
N ASP A 160 2.34 19.15 -0.82
CA ASP A 160 1.38 20.24 -0.65
C ASP A 160 0.22 20.08 -1.63
N GLY A 161 -1.00 20.14 -1.10
CA GLY A 161 -2.23 19.95 -1.87
C GLY A 161 -2.65 18.48 -2.08
N TYR A 162 -1.83 17.51 -1.73
CA TYR A 162 -2.15 16.07 -1.81
C TYR A 162 -2.47 15.45 -0.45
N MET A 163 -2.05 16.11 0.64
CA MET A 163 -2.28 15.63 2.00
C MET A 163 -3.28 16.49 2.74
N ASP A 164 -4.20 15.81 3.43
CA ASP A 164 -5.17 16.47 4.30
C ASP A 164 -4.45 17.01 5.56
N SER A 165 -4.85 18.20 6.01
CA SER A 165 -4.34 18.80 7.23
C SER A 165 -4.61 17.95 8.48
N SER A 166 -5.70 17.19 8.50
CA SER A 166 -6.00 16.25 9.58
C SER A 166 -4.99 15.09 9.64
N PHE A 167 -4.56 14.58 8.47
CA PHE A 167 -3.51 13.57 8.38
C PHE A 167 -2.17 14.12 8.86
N LEU A 168 -1.78 15.31 8.41
CA LEU A 168 -0.52 15.94 8.82
C LEU A 168 -0.48 16.25 10.32
N SER A 169 -1.62 16.57 10.93
CA SER A 169 -1.70 16.81 12.38
C SER A 169 -1.49 15.56 13.24
N SER A 170 -1.53 14.36 12.64
CA SER A 170 -1.19 13.11 13.33
C SER A 170 0.32 12.89 13.50
N PHE A 171 1.14 13.66 12.79
CA PHE A 171 2.60 13.61 12.91
C PHE A 171 3.11 14.60 13.94
N LEU A 172 4.23 14.27 14.58
CA LEU A 172 4.92 15.20 15.46
C LEU A 172 5.46 16.39 14.65
N SER A 173 5.29 17.60 15.18
CA SER A 173 5.74 18.83 14.52
C SER A 173 7.21 18.80 14.03
N PRO A 174 8.18 18.24 14.80
CA PRO A 174 9.57 18.14 14.33
C PRO A 174 9.72 17.30 13.06
N ILE A 175 8.92 16.25 12.88
CA ILE A 175 8.95 15.38 11.68
C ILE A 175 8.52 16.15 10.44
N VAL A 176 7.43 16.91 10.57
CA VAL A 176 6.93 17.76 9.47
C VAL A 176 7.94 18.88 9.15
N THR A 177 8.51 19.50 10.17
CA THR A 177 9.51 20.56 10.00
C THR A 177 10.77 20.03 9.30
N GLN A 178 11.27 18.87 9.68
CA GLN A 178 12.44 18.25 9.07
C GLN A 178 12.20 17.88 7.60
N GLY A 179 10.97 17.52 7.24
CA GLY A 179 10.59 17.19 5.86
C GLY A 179 10.27 18.40 4.99
N THR A 180 10.34 19.62 5.57
CA THR A 180 9.97 20.86 4.88
C THR A 180 11.19 21.61 4.35
N TYR A 181 11.17 21.96 3.08
CA TYR A 181 12.20 22.79 2.42
C TYR A 181 11.54 23.95 1.70
N GLN A 182 11.99 25.20 1.96
CA GLN A 182 11.43 26.43 1.38
C GLN A 182 9.89 26.53 1.49
N GLY A 183 9.35 26.10 2.63
CA GLY A 183 7.92 26.16 2.93
C GLY A 183 7.06 25.08 2.27
N LYS A 184 7.67 24.11 1.60
CA LYS A 184 6.98 22.97 0.98
C LYS A 184 7.40 21.67 1.64
N LEU A 185 6.46 20.76 1.83
CA LEU A 185 6.67 19.46 2.44
C LEU A 185 7.06 18.42 1.38
N TYR A 186 8.22 17.80 1.52
CA TYR A 186 8.75 16.79 0.59
C TYR A 186 8.95 15.41 1.22
N HIS A 187 8.95 15.34 2.54
CA HIS A 187 9.26 14.12 3.26
C HIS A 187 8.45 14.03 4.56
N LEU A 188 8.04 12.81 4.92
CA LEU A 188 7.48 12.47 6.20
C LEU A 188 8.28 11.34 6.82
N GLY A 189 8.92 11.61 7.94
CA GLY A 189 9.66 10.60 8.69
C GLY A 189 8.72 9.55 9.28
N TYR A 190 9.09 8.29 9.18
CA TYR A 190 8.37 7.16 9.76
C TYR A 190 9.06 6.58 11.00
N THR A 191 10.30 7.01 11.27
CA THR A 191 11.05 6.62 12.46
C THR A 191 11.60 7.84 13.18
N CYS A 192 11.68 7.78 14.49
CA CYS A 192 12.34 8.78 15.31
C CYS A 192 13.57 8.13 15.98
N LEU A 193 14.76 8.51 15.56
CA LEU A 193 16.00 8.11 16.23
C LEU A 193 16.18 9.03 17.47
N LEU A 194 15.76 8.56 18.62
CA LEU A 194 16.14 9.17 19.88
C LEU A 194 17.55 8.69 20.24
N TYR A 195 18.55 9.48 19.88
CA TYR A 195 19.88 9.32 20.47
C TYR A 195 19.84 9.83 21.91
N THR A 196 19.67 8.92 22.84
CA THR A 196 20.06 9.18 24.21
C THR A 196 21.56 8.96 24.28
N SER A 197 22.38 9.99 24.03
CA SER A 197 23.77 9.90 24.43
C SER A 197 23.80 9.85 25.97
N PRO A 198 24.51 8.91 26.60
CA PRO A 198 24.70 8.95 28.03
C PRO A 198 25.31 10.31 28.39
N SER A 199 24.68 10.99 29.35
CA SER A 199 25.18 12.26 29.86
C SER A 199 26.59 12.03 30.39
N PRO A 200 27.58 12.89 30.05
CA PRO A 200 28.91 12.76 30.64
C PRO A 200 28.95 13.01 32.16
N ARG A 201 27.81 13.03 32.82
CA ARG A 201 27.64 13.30 34.27
C ARG A 201 27.07 12.11 35.07
N ASP A 202 26.89 10.94 34.45
CA ASP A 202 26.49 9.70 35.15
C ASP A 202 27.70 8.78 35.39
#